data_e01ca6673d757ea4ea1aec30eeabfc41
#
_entry.id   e01ca6673d757ea4ea1aec30eeabfc41
#
_cell.length_a   1.000
_cell.length_b   1.000
_cell.length_c   1.000
_cell.angle_alpha   90.00
_cell.angle_beta   90.00
_cell.angle_gamma   90.00
#
_symmetry.space_group_name_H-M   'P 1'
#
loop_
_entity.id
_entity.type
_entity.pdbx_description
1 polymer ?
#
loop_
_entity_poly.entity_id
_entity_poly.type
_entity_poly.pdbx_seq_one_letter_code
_entity_poly.pdbx_strand_id
1 'polypeptide(L)'
;MTLEEKIGMLHSNTMFSSTGVPRLGIPDLHYSDGPHGVRFEGVANGWESARWDNDACSYLPALSALASTRNRDLAQLYGEDLRAEC
;
A
#
# COMPACT_ATOMS: atom_id res chain seq x y z
N MET A 1 15.08 21.12 4.17
CA MET A 1 15.25 20.28 2.98
C MET A 1 15.97 21.04 1.88
N THR A 2 16.95 20.43 1.26
CA THR A 2 17.60 20.99 0.05
C THR A 2 16.65 20.90 -1.15
N LEU A 3 17.01 21.53 -2.28
CA LEU A 3 16.21 21.45 -3.49
C LEU A 3 16.18 20.01 -4.03
N GLU A 4 17.31 19.33 -4.00
CA GLU A 4 17.43 17.92 -4.42
C GLU A 4 16.55 17.01 -3.58
N GLU A 5 16.53 17.21 -2.26
CA GLU A 5 15.66 16.44 -1.36
C GLU A 5 14.17 16.65 -1.67
N LYS A 6 13.79 17.91 -1.95
CA LYS A 6 12.40 18.22 -2.33
C LYS A 6 12.01 17.58 -3.67
N ILE A 7 12.91 17.64 -4.64
CA ILE A 7 12.68 17.01 -5.95
C ILE A 7 12.59 15.48 -5.78
N GLY A 8 13.49 14.88 -4.98
CA GLY A 8 13.48 13.45 -4.70
C GLY A 8 12.16 12.95 -4.12
N MET A 9 11.48 13.72 -3.29
CA MET A 9 10.17 13.38 -2.73
C MET A 9 9.01 13.44 -3.72
N LEU A 10 9.20 14.02 -4.91
CA LEU A 10 8.14 14.17 -5.91
C LEU A 10 8.01 12.98 -6.86
N HIS A 11 8.89 11.99 -6.74
CA HIS A 11 8.84 10.80 -7.58
C HIS A 11 9.14 9.53 -6.76
N SER A 12 8.76 8.40 -7.32
CA SER A 12 9.07 7.10 -6.72
C SER A 12 10.56 6.77 -6.83
N ASN A 13 11.11 6.12 -5.82
CA ASN A 13 12.46 5.53 -5.85
C ASN A 13 12.43 4.04 -6.19
N THR A 14 11.30 3.39 -5.94
CA THR A 14 11.05 2.01 -6.34
C THR A 14 9.68 1.91 -7.02
N MET A 15 9.25 0.69 -7.37
CA MET A 15 7.93 0.47 -7.97
C MET A 15 6.79 0.91 -7.05
N PHE A 16 6.96 0.74 -5.73
CA PHE A 16 5.93 0.97 -4.71
C PHE A 16 6.43 1.77 -3.51
N SER A 17 7.34 2.70 -3.73
CA SER A 17 7.77 3.62 -2.66
C SER A 17 8.21 4.96 -3.20
N SER A 18 8.15 5.97 -2.35
CA SER A 18 8.75 7.28 -2.59
C SER A 18 9.82 7.59 -1.55
N THR A 19 10.83 8.33 -1.97
CA THR A 19 11.99 8.64 -1.15
C THR A 19 11.60 9.56 0.00
N GLY A 20 11.98 9.18 1.23
CA GLY A 20 12.01 10.07 2.37
C GLY A 20 13.25 10.98 2.36
N VAL A 21 13.53 11.57 3.50
CA VAL A 21 14.73 12.39 3.72
C VAL A 21 15.42 11.90 4.99
N PRO A 22 16.30 10.91 4.90
CA PRO A 22 16.93 10.27 6.07
C PRO A 22 17.66 11.27 6.97
N ARG A 23 18.30 12.27 6.38
CA ARG A 23 18.97 13.35 7.11
C ARG A 23 18.04 14.11 8.08
N LEU A 24 16.74 14.16 7.75
CA LEU A 24 15.70 14.82 8.57
C LEU A 24 14.84 13.83 9.34
N GLY A 25 15.16 12.54 9.30
CA GLY A 25 14.39 11.49 9.95
C GLY A 25 13.04 11.22 9.27
N ILE A 26 12.87 11.62 8.02
CA ILE A 26 11.66 11.34 7.23
C ILE A 26 11.87 10.00 6.52
N PRO A 27 11.10 8.95 6.87
CA PRO A 27 11.24 7.64 6.24
C PRO A 27 10.72 7.65 4.79
N ASP A 28 11.08 6.61 4.04
CA ASP A 28 10.45 6.31 2.76
C ASP A 28 8.97 5.96 2.99
N LEU A 29 8.11 6.37 2.08
CA LEU A 29 6.71 6.02 2.09
C LEU A 29 6.49 4.83 1.16
N HIS A 30 5.95 3.75 1.72
CA HIS A 30 5.64 2.54 0.98
C HIS A 30 4.16 2.50 0.59
N TYR A 31 3.89 1.99 -0.59
CA TYR A 31 2.55 1.83 -1.14
C TYR A 31 2.26 0.36 -1.38
N SER A 32 1.01 0.00 -1.32
CA SER A 32 0.53 -1.30 -1.77
C SER A 32 -0.72 -1.12 -2.64
N ASP A 33 -0.98 -2.07 -3.49
CA ASP A 33 -2.20 -2.16 -4.27
C ASP A 33 -2.85 -3.54 -4.12
N GLY A 34 -3.94 -3.74 -4.78
CA GLY A 34 -4.58 -5.05 -4.88
C GLY A 34 -6.05 -4.93 -5.25
N PRO A 35 -6.54 -5.72 -6.23
CA PRO A 35 -7.93 -5.66 -6.67
C PRO A 35 -8.91 -6.28 -5.66
N HIS A 36 -8.43 -7.12 -4.74
CA HIS A 36 -9.21 -7.87 -3.76
C HIS A 36 -8.67 -7.75 -2.33
N GLY A 37 -8.11 -6.62 -1.98
CA GLY A 37 -7.46 -6.38 -0.70
C GLY A 37 -6.03 -5.90 -0.86
N VAL A 38 -5.30 -5.81 0.24
CA VAL A 38 -3.89 -5.40 0.22
C VAL A 38 -3.05 -6.53 -0.35
N ARG A 39 -2.23 -6.21 -1.35
CA ARG A 39 -1.22 -7.15 -1.84
C ARG A 39 -0.01 -7.10 -0.92
N PHE A 40 0.42 -8.25 -0.44
CA PHE A 40 1.67 -8.33 0.27
C PHE A 40 2.86 -8.23 -0.69
N GLU A 41 3.77 -7.30 -0.41
CA GLU A 41 4.98 -7.11 -1.18
C GLU A 41 6.19 -7.53 -0.35
N GLY A 42 6.65 -8.74 -0.56
CA GLY A 42 7.78 -9.30 0.17
C GLY A 42 9.14 -8.76 -0.25
N VAL A 43 9.22 -8.10 -1.39
CA VAL A 43 10.46 -7.54 -1.93
C VAL A 43 10.22 -6.13 -2.44
N ALA A 44 10.98 -5.17 -1.98
CA ALA A 44 10.83 -3.73 -2.25
C ALA A 44 10.78 -3.34 -3.75
N ASN A 45 11.15 -4.22 -4.66
CA ASN A 45 11.22 -3.98 -6.11
C ASN A 45 10.63 -5.12 -6.96
N GLY A 46 9.87 -6.03 -6.37
CA GLY A 46 9.42 -7.23 -7.08
C GLY A 46 7.95 -7.55 -6.89
N TRP A 47 7.41 -8.28 -7.85
CA TRP A 47 6.08 -8.89 -7.80
C TRP A 47 6.10 -10.26 -7.13
N GLU A 48 7.28 -10.69 -6.66
CA GLU A 48 7.45 -11.99 -6.03
C GLU A 48 7.09 -11.93 -4.56
N SER A 49 6.31 -12.90 -4.11
CA SER A 49 6.04 -13.12 -2.70
C SER A 49 7.34 -13.38 -1.93
N ALA A 50 7.43 -12.86 -0.71
CA ALA A 50 8.55 -13.17 0.18
C ALA A 50 8.59 -14.64 0.63
N ARG A 51 7.55 -15.41 0.31
CA ARG A 51 7.37 -16.82 0.73
C ARG A 51 7.50 -17.03 2.23
N TRP A 52 7.02 -16.09 3.00
CA TRP A 52 6.92 -16.24 4.44
C TRP A 52 5.71 -17.08 4.82
N ASP A 53 5.78 -17.80 5.92
CA ASP A 53 4.69 -18.67 6.39
C ASP A 53 3.39 -17.91 6.71
N ASN A 54 3.48 -16.61 6.95
CA ASN A 54 2.38 -15.69 7.22
C ASN A 54 2.21 -14.60 6.13
N ASP A 55 2.63 -14.90 4.91
CA ASP A 55 2.41 -14.10 3.71
C ASP A 55 0.94 -14.17 3.28
N ALA A 56 0.06 -13.86 4.21
CA ALA A 56 -1.38 -13.99 4.05
C ALA A 56 -2.05 -12.63 4.28
N CYS A 57 -2.59 -12.08 3.19
CA CYS A 57 -3.52 -10.96 3.25
C CYS A 57 -4.95 -11.47 3.05
N SER A 58 -5.93 -10.76 3.62
CA SER A 58 -7.33 -11.12 3.43
C SER A 58 -7.75 -10.92 1.98
N TYR A 59 -8.44 -11.93 1.45
CA TYR A 59 -9.07 -11.82 0.13
C TYR A 59 -10.46 -11.21 0.32
N LEU A 60 -10.60 -9.96 -0.04
CA LEU A 60 -11.84 -9.19 0.08
C LEU A 60 -12.63 -9.24 -1.23
N PRO A 61 -13.96 -9.01 -1.20
CA PRO A 61 -14.78 -8.91 -2.40
C PRO A 61 -14.28 -7.84 -3.35
N ALA A 62 -14.50 -8.02 -4.65
CA ALA A 62 -14.21 -6.99 -5.64
C ALA A 62 -15.00 -5.70 -5.35
N LEU A 63 -14.40 -4.55 -5.64
CA LEU A 63 -15.03 -3.25 -5.40
C LEU A 63 -16.36 -3.07 -6.15
N SER A 64 -16.52 -3.71 -7.30
CA SER A 64 -17.79 -3.75 -8.03
C SER A 64 -18.89 -4.48 -7.25
N ALA A 65 -18.54 -5.58 -6.57
CA ALA A 65 -19.47 -6.28 -5.69
C ALA A 65 -19.84 -5.42 -4.48
N LEU A 66 -18.85 -4.78 -3.85
CA LEU A 66 -19.07 -3.84 -2.75
C LEU A 66 -20.00 -2.68 -3.18
N ALA A 67 -19.73 -2.08 -4.31
CA ALA A 67 -20.55 -0.98 -4.87
C ALA A 67 -21.99 -1.43 -5.16
N SER A 68 -22.21 -2.67 -5.56
CA SER A 68 -23.52 -3.24 -5.82
C SER A 68 -24.41 -3.30 -4.58
N THR A 69 -23.82 -3.36 -3.40
CA THR A 69 -24.56 -3.35 -2.13
C THR A 69 -25.24 -2.02 -1.84
N ARG A 70 -24.72 -0.92 -2.40
CA ARG A 70 -25.12 0.46 -2.10
C ARG A 70 -25.12 0.79 -0.60
N ASN A 71 -24.32 0.09 0.18
CA ASN A 71 -24.23 0.21 1.63
C ASN A 71 -22.95 0.94 2.02
N ARG A 72 -23.09 2.18 2.53
CA ARG A 72 -21.96 3.02 2.93
C ARG A 72 -21.24 2.50 4.15
N ASP A 73 -21.94 1.92 5.10
CA ASP A 73 -21.36 1.37 6.33
C ASP A 73 -20.46 0.17 5.99
N LEU A 74 -20.89 -0.65 5.04
CA LEU A 74 -20.10 -1.77 4.54
C LEU A 74 -18.85 -1.30 3.79
N ALA A 75 -18.97 -0.21 3.01
CA ALA A 75 -17.83 0.39 2.33
C ALA A 75 -16.80 0.97 3.32
N GLN A 76 -17.27 1.57 4.41
CA GLN A 76 -16.41 2.04 5.48
C GLN A 76 -15.68 0.89 6.16
N LEU A 77 -16.40 -0.16 6.54
CA LEU A 77 -15.81 -1.35 7.15
C LEU A 77 -14.73 -1.98 6.26
N TYR A 78 -15.00 -2.07 4.96
CA TYR A 78 -14.01 -2.54 3.98
C TYR A 78 -12.72 -1.70 4.00
N GLY A 79 -12.86 -0.37 4.05
CA GLY A 79 -11.72 0.54 4.14
C GLY A 79 -10.96 0.43 5.47
N GLU A 80 -11.66 0.15 6.57
CA GLU A 80 -11.06 -0.07 7.88
C GLU A 80 -10.24 -1.38 7.91
N ASP A 81 -10.74 -2.44 7.27
CA ASP A 81 -10.01 -3.71 7.13
C ASP A 81 -8.74 -3.51 6.30
N LEU A 82 -8.82 -2.82 5.16
CA LEU A 82 -7.64 -2.50 4.35
C LEU A 82 -6.58 -1.73 5.15
N ARG A 83 -7.02 -0.74 5.93
CA ARG A 83 -6.11 0.04 6.77
C ARG A 83 -5.46 -0.79 7.87
N ALA A 84 -6.16 -1.78 8.40
CA ALA A 84 -5.64 -2.65 9.46
C ALA A 84 -4.58 -3.62 8.94
N GLU A 85 -4.59 -3.94 7.66
CA GLU A 85 -3.61 -4.82 7.00
C GLU A 85 -2.38 -4.07 6.46
N CYS A 86 -2.46 -2.75 6.30
CA CYS A 86 -1.34 -1.91 5.93
C CYS A 86 -0.51 -1.50 7.16
#